data_ced5a19670c41193ccbe5ad6dd88e202
#
_entry.id   ced5a19670c41193ccbe5ad6dd88e202
#
_cell.length_a   1.000
_cell.length_b   1.000
_cell.length_c   1.000
_cell.angle_alpha   90.00
_cell.angle_beta   90.00
_cell.angle_gamma   90.00
#
_symmetry.space_group_name_H-M   'P 1'
#
loop_
_entity.id
_entity.type
_entity.pdbx_description
1 polymer ?
#
loop_
_entity_poly.entity_id
_entity_poly.type
_entity_poly.pdbx_seq_one_letter_code
_entity_poly.pdbx_strand_id
1 'polypeptide(L)'
;MLVASRYPNHAEPIWNLPGGRSRAGELLPATLRREFDEETGLVVNAGPLCYVAESYDLATATHFVAFAFEAEAAGEPSVDGRDAHVVDAAWVPRRELAQVLTVAVVREPLLRHLADPTQRYFGFADAGITIAFADSS
;
A
#
# COMPACT_ATOMS: atom_id res chain seq x y z
N MET A 1 0.57 -10.32 0.68
CA MET A 1 -0.33 -9.87 -0.40
C MET A 1 0.17 -8.55 -0.95
N LEU A 2 0.30 -8.47 -2.26
CA LEU A 2 0.56 -7.22 -2.97
C LEU A 2 -0.50 -7.02 -4.06
N VAL A 3 -0.74 -5.78 -4.41
CA VAL A 3 -1.62 -5.39 -5.52
C VAL A 3 -0.84 -4.55 -6.53
N ALA A 4 -1.12 -4.74 -7.81
CA ALA A 4 -0.57 -3.93 -8.88
C ALA A 4 -1.62 -2.95 -9.38
N SER A 5 -1.26 -1.68 -9.44
CA SER A 5 -2.14 -0.60 -9.86
C SER A 5 -1.57 0.18 -11.03
N ARG A 6 -2.45 0.63 -11.92
CA ARG A 6 -2.08 1.53 -13.01
C ARG A 6 -2.18 2.99 -12.55
N TYR A 7 -1.15 3.73 -12.89
CA TYR A 7 -1.12 5.19 -12.66
C TYR A 7 -0.88 5.91 -13.98
N PRO A 8 -1.51 7.08 -14.21
CA PRO A 8 -1.42 7.79 -15.50
C PRO A 8 0.00 8.17 -15.91
N ASN A 9 0.90 8.37 -14.96
CA ASN A 9 2.29 8.79 -15.20
C ASN A 9 3.29 7.63 -15.24
N HIS A 10 2.82 6.38 -15.24
CA HIS A 10 3.67 5.20 -15.33
C HIS A 10 3.22 4.28 -16.45
N ALA A 11 4.18 3.79 -17.23
CA ALA A 11 3.92 2.88 -18.34
C ALA A 11 3.49 1.49 -17.86
N GLU A 12 4.09 1.02 -16.77
CA GLU A 12 3.84 -0.29 -16.19
C GLU A 12 3.06 -0.16 -14.87
N PRO A 13 2.26 -1.17 -14.51
CA PRO A 13 1.63 -1.22 -13.19
C PRO A 13 2.68 -1.21 -12.07
N ILE A 14 2.31 -0.59 -10.95
CA ILE A 14 3.19 -0.51 -9.77
C ILE A 14 2.60 -1.39 -8.67
N TRP A 15 3.45 -2.25 -8.12
CA TRP A 15 3.10 -3.10 -6.99
C TRP A 15 3.20 -2.33 -5.67
N ASN A 16 2.22 -2.54 -4.80
CA ASN A 16 2.10 -1.91 -3.50
C ASN A 16 1.42 -2.85 -2.51
N LEU A 17 1.46 -2.49 -1.24
CA LEU A 17 0.61 -3.12 -0.23
C LEU A 17 -0.87 -2.78 -0.51
N PRO A 18 -1.79 -3.72 -0.24
CA PRO A 18 -3.21 -3.41 -0.30
C PRO A 18 -3.57 -2.33 0.71
N GLY A 19 -4.43 -1.43 0.33
CA GLY A 19 -4.88 -0.35 1.20
C GLY A 19 -5.31 0.87 0.43
N GLY A 20 -5.66 1.91 1.15
CA GLY A 20 -6.12 3.16 0.56
C GLY A 20 -6.45 4.20 1.61
N ARG A 21 -7.18 5.20 1.20
CA ARG A 21 -7.56 6.33 2.05
C ARG A 21 -8.80 6.01 2.88
N SER A 22 -8.80 6.45 4.13
CA SER A 22 -9.99 6.38 4.98
C SER A 22 -11.09 7.29 4.44
N ARG A 23 -12.31 6.81 4.52
CA ARG A 23 -13.52 7.62 4.33
C ARG A 23 -13.94 8.24 5.65
N ALA A 24 -14.71 9.31 5.58
CA ALA A 24 -15.26 9.94 6.79
C ALA A 24 -16.03 8.89 7.62
N GLY A 25 -15.71 8.83 8.90
CA GLY A 25 -16.34 7.88 9.83
C GLY A 25 -15.73 6.48 9.86
N GLU A 26 -14.76 6.17 8.99
CA GLU A 26 -14.02 4.92 9.06
C GLU A 26 -12.82 5.03 10.00
N LEU A 27 -12.66 4.05 10.87
CA LEU A 27 -11.40 3.83 11.56
C LEU A 27 -10.45 3.03 10.64
N LEU A 28 -9.14 3.13 10.87
CA LEU A 28 -8.14 2.52 10.01
C LEU A 28 -8.34 1.02 9.77
N PRO A 29 -8.69 0.19 10.75
CA PRO A 29 -8.98 -1.23 10.48
C PRO A 29 -10.16 -1.44 9.52
N ALA A 30 -11.19 -0.61 9.61
CA ALA A 30 -12.33 -0.68 8.69
C ALA A 30 -11.94 -0.24 7.27
N THR A 31 -11.09 0.77 7.15
CA THR A 31 -10.52 1.18 5.86
C THR A 31 -9.74 0.05 5.22
N LEU A 32 -8.87 -0.60 5.98
CA LEU A 32 -8.09 -1.73 5.49
C LEU A 32 -8.98 -2.87 5.00
N ARG A 33 -10.01 -3.21 5.78
CA ARG A 33 -10.95 -4.27 5.43
C ARG A 33 -11.69 -3.97 4.14
N ARG A 34 -12.17 -2.75 3.98
CA ARG A 34 -12.88 -2.32 2.77
C ARG A 34 -11.96 -2.31 1.55
N GLU A 35 -10.80 -1.67 1.64
CA GLU A 35 -9.84 -1.58 0.54
C GLU A 35 -9.31 -2.96 0.14
N PHE A 36 -9.02 -3.81 1.10
CA PHE A 36 -8.53 -5.16 0.82
C PHE A 36 -9.58 -5.99 0.07
N ASP A 37 -10.85 -5.89 0.46
CA ASP A 37 -11.96 -6.55 -0.24
C ASP A 37 -12.13 -5.99 -1.66
N GLU A 38 -12.13 -4.67 -1.82
CA GLU A 38 -12.27 -4.02 -3.14
C GLU A 38 -11.12 -4.38 -4.08
N GLU A 39 -9.91 -4.54 -3.56
CA GLU A 39 -8.71 -4.79 -4.37
C GLU A 39 -8.45 -6.26 -4.62
N THR A 40 -8.81 -7.15 -3.72
CA THR A 40 -8.44 -8.58 -3.77
C THR A 40 -9.60 -9.54 -3.68
N GLY A 41 -10.79 -9.08 -3.29
CA GLY A 41 -11.94 -9.95 -3.01
C GLY A 41 -11.84 -10.75 -1.71
N LEU A 42 -10.80 -10.55 -0.92
CA LEU A 42 -10.57 -11.30 0.31
C LEU A 42 -10.98 -10.51 1.55
N VAL A 43 -11.42 -11.22 2.57
CA VAL A 43 -11.67 -10.66 3.91
C VAL A 43 -10.35 -10.65 4.67
N VAL A 44 -9.95 -9.48 5.13
CA VAL A 44 -8.76 -9.31 5.98
C VAL A 44 -9.17 -9.01 7.41
N ASN A 45 -8.41 -9.54 8.35
CA ASN A 45 -8.51 -9.19 9.76
C ASN A 45 -7.27 -8.41 10.16
N ALA A 46 -7.44 -7.13 10.53
CA ALA A 46 -6.35 -6.28 10.97
C ALA A 46 -5.89 -6.68 12.37
N GLY A 47 -4.59 -6.85 12.51
CA GLY A 47 -3.90 -7.06 13.78
C GLY A 47 -3.27 -5.77 14.30
N PRO A 48 -2.13 -5.86 15.01
CA PRO A 48 -1.45 -4.70 15.56
C PRO A 48 -0.90 -3.77 14.48
N LEU A 49 -0.79 -2.49 14.82
CA LEU A 49 -0.06 -1.51 14.02
C LEU A 49 1.43 -1.89 14.01
N CYS A 50 2.02 -2.02 12.82
CA CYS A 50 3.43 -2.36 12.65
C CYS A 50 4.31 -1.11 12.62
N TYR A 51 4.02 -0.19 11.71
CA TYR A 51 4.80 1.03 11.54
C TYR A 51 3.98 2.15 10.89
N VAL A 52 4.52 3.34 10.98
CA VAL A 52 4.05 4.53 10.29
C VAL A 52 5.15 4.98 9.32
N ALA A 53 4.78 5.22 8.07
CA ALA A 53 5.65 5.77 7.07
C ALA A 53 5.12 7.12 6.60
N GLU A 54 5.94 8.15 6.72
CA GLU A 54 5.59 9.51 6.36
C GLU A 54 6.45 9.96 5.18
N SER A 55 5.83 10.59 4.21
CA SER A 55 6.57 11.08 3.03
C SER A 55 6.02 12.42 2.57
N TYR A 56 6.94 13.27 2.11
CA TYR A 56 6.64 14.57 1.57
C TYR A 56 7.25 14.71 0.18
N ASP A 57 6.44 15.14 -0.78
CA ASP A 57 6.87 15.45 -2.14
C ASP A 57 6.80 16.95 -2.37
N LEU A 58 7.96 17.59 -2.53
CA LEU A 58 8.07 19.04 -2.75
C LEU A 58 7.47 19.47 -4.08
N ALA A 59 7.59 18.64 -5.12
CA ALA A 59 7.11 18.99 -6.45
C ALA A 59 5.60 19.14 -6.50
N THR A 60 4.86 18.29 -5.76
CA THR A 60 3.40 18.30 -5.73
C THR A 60 2.84 18.90 -4.43
N ALA A 61 3.70 19.25 -3.48
CA ALA A 61 3.33 19.67 -2.13
C ALA A 61 2.39 18.65 -1.44
N THR A 62 2.64 17.37 -1.69
CA THR A 62 1.80 16.28 -1.17
C THR A 62 2.48 15.64 0.04
N HIS A 63 1.72 15.50 1.12
CA HIS A 63 2.16 14.90 2.37
C HIS A 63 1.31 13.65 2.66
N PHE A 64 1.96 12.50 2.74
CA PHE A 64 1.32 11.24 3.06
C PHE A 64 1.77 10.70 4.40
N VAL A 65 0.82 10.18 5.16
CA VAL A 65 1.11 9.38 6.36
C VAL A 65 0.42 8.04 6.16
N ALA A 66 1.22 6.99 6.05
CA ALA A 66 0.74 5.63 5.84
C ALA A 66 0.88 4.81 7.13
N PHE A 67 -0.17 4.10 7.49
CA PHE A 67 -0.21 3.22 8.66
C PHE A 67 -0.23 1.78 8.17
N ALA A 68 0.79 1.01 8.51
CA ALA A 68 0.87 -0.40 8.15
C ALA A 68 0.48 -1.29 9.32
N PHE A 69 -0.44 -2.20 9.06
CA PHE A 69 -0.95 -3.15 10.05
C PHE A 69 -0.50 -4.57 9.72
N GLU A 70 -0.21 -5.33 10.74
CA GLU A 70 -0.21 -6.78 10.61
C GLU A 70 -1.64 -7.23 10.28
N ALA A 71 -1.78 -8.16 9.35
CA ALA A 71 -3.09 -8.58 8.90
C ALA A 71 -3.09 -10.04 8.49
N GLU A 72 -4.24 -10.68 8.63
CA GLU A 72 -4.44 -12.07 8.22
C GLU A 72 -5.57 -12.14 7.20
N ALA A 73 -5.29 -12.83 6.11
CA ALA A 73 -6.26 -13.18 5.08
C ALA A 73 -5.88 -14.53 4.48
N ALA A 74 -6.87 -15.24 3.98
CA ALA A 74 -6.66 -16.53 3.34
C ALA A 74 -7.46 -16.62 2.04
N GLY A 75 -6.97 -17.43 1.12
CA GLY A 75 -7.61 -17.67 -0.17
C GLY A 75 -6.84 -17.08 -1.33
N GLU A 76 -7.35 -17.27 -2.53
CA GLU A 76 -6.79 -16.74 -3.75
C GLU A 76 -7.39 -15.37 -4.04
N PRO A 77 -6.55 -14.34 -4.29
CA PRO A 77 -7.06 -13.04 -4.66
C PRO A 77 -7.72 -13.06 -6.03
N SER A 78 -8.74 -12.23 -6.19
CA SER A 78 -9.39 -12.01 -7.46
C SER A 78 -9.66 -10.53 -7.65
N VAL A 79 -9.23 -9.99 -8.79
CA VAL A 79 -9.44 -8.59 -9.15
C VAL A 79 -10.74 -8.52 -9.95
N ASP A 80 -11.78 -7.91 -9.37
CA ASP A 80 -13.12 -7.86 -9.96
C ASP A 80 -13.47 -6.51 -10.60
N GLY A 81 -12.55 -5.56 -10.59
CA GLY A 81 -12.72 -4.24 -11.20
C GLY A 81 -13.45 -3.21 -10.35
N ARG A 82 -13.80 -3.51 -9.09
CA ARG A 82 -14.38 -2.52 -8.18
C ARG A 82 -13.45 -1.34 -7.93
N ASP A 83 -12.15 -1.60 -7.85
CA ASP A 83 -11.12 -0.56 -7.95
C ASP A 83 -10.56 -0.58 -9.37
N ALA A 84 -10.89 0.43 -10.16
CA ALA A 84 -10.51 0.50 -11.58
C ALA A 84 -8.99 0.61 -11.80
N HIS A 85 -8.23 1.03 -10.80
CA HIS A 85 -6.78 1.16 -10.90
C HIS A 85 -6.06 -0.17 -10.68
N VAL A 86 -6.63 -1.08 -9.89
CA VAL A 86 -6.04 -2.37 -9.57
C VAL A 86 -6.21 -3.32 -10.75
N VAL A 87 -5.10 -3.85 -11.24
CA VAL A 87 -5.06 -4.76 -12.40
C VAL A 87 -4.59 -6.16 -12.05
N ASP A 88 -3.95 -6.34 -10.90
CA ASP A 88 -3.47 -7.64 -10.43
C ASP A 88 -3.35 -7.67 -8.91
N ALA A 89 -3.39 -8.85 -8.33
CA ALA A 89 -3.16 -9.08 -6.91
C ALA A 89 -2.53 -10.48 -6.73
N ALA A 90 -1.54 -10.59 -5.85
CA ALA A 90 -0.84 -11.85 -5.66
C ALA A 90 -0.25 -11.97 -4.25
N TRP A 91 -0.18 -13.21 -3.78
CA TRP A 91 0.65 -13.56 -2.64
C TRP A 91 2.11 -13.60 -3.10
N VAL A 92 2.95 -12.73 -2.54
CA VAL A 92 4.36 -12.62 -2.91
C VAL A 92 5.23 -13.07 -1.74
N PRO A 93 6.15 -14.03 -1.94
CA PRO A 93 7.07 -14.46 -0.89
C PRO A 93 7.96 -13.30 -0.41
N ARG A 94 8.29 -13.29 0.86
CA ARG A 94 9.16 -12.23 1.44
C ARG A 94 10.46 -12.04 0.68
N ARG A 95 11.09 -13.13 0.21
CA ARG A 95 12.35 -13.10 -0.54
C ARG A 95 12.27 -12.35 -1.87
N GLU A 96 11.07 -12.15 -2.39
CA GLU A 96 10.84 -11.48 -3.68
C GLU A 96 10.42 -10.02 -3.54
N LEU A 97 10.12 -9.56 -2.33
CA LEU A 97 9.60 -8.20 -2.08
C LEU A 97 10.55 -7.11 -2.58
N ALA A 98 11.85 -7.27 -2.37
CA ALA A 98 12.85 -6.28 -2.78
C ALA A 98 12.89 -6.09 -4.30
N GLN A 99 12.54 -7.11 -5.08
CA GLN A 99 12.51 -7.06 -6.54
C GLN A 99 11.17 -6.55 -7.08
N VAL A 100 10.08 -6.92 -6.43
CA VAL A 100 8.72 -6.58 -6.89
C VAL A 100 8.35 -5.15 -6.53
N LEU A 101 8.70 -4.70 -5.33
CA LEU A 101 8.43 -3.34 -4.87
C LEU A 101 9.49 -2.38 -5.40
N THR A 102 9.07 -1.45 -6.26
CA THR A 102 9.96 -0.48 -6.90
C THR A 102 9.86 0.92 -6.31
N VAL A 103 8.81 1.22 -5.56
CA VAL A 103 8.61 2.53 -4.93
C VAL A 103 9.30 2.54 -3.56
N ALA A 104 10.32 3.37 -3.42
CA ALA A 104 11.18 3.39 -2.23
C ALA A 104 10.40 3.64 -0.92
N VAL A 105 9.44 4.56 -0.92
CA VAL A 105 8.65 4.89 0.27
C VAL A 105 7.71 3.77 0.73
N VAL A 106 7.49 2.77 -0.11
CA VAL A 106 6.76 1.55 0.22
C VAL A 106 7.74 0.43 0.58
N ARG A 107 8.73 0.20 -0.27
CA ARG A 107 9.71 -0.89 -0.13
C ARG A 107 10.57 -0.75 1.11
N GLU A 108 11.19 0.42 1.31
CA GLU A 108 12.17 0.60 2.38
C GLU A 108 11.57 0.42 3.79
N PRO A 109 10.43 1.03 4.13
CA PRO A 109 9.83 0.81 5.44
C PRO A 109 9.48 -0.65 5.68
N LEU A 110 8.89 -1.32 4.70
CA LEU A 110 8.48 -2.71 4.83
C LEU A 110 9.69 -3.63 5.07
N LEU A 111 10.72 -3.52 4.23
CA LEU A 111 11.90 -4.39 4.35
C LEU A 111 12.66 -4.13 5.66
N ARG A 112 12.79 -2.87 6.07
CA ARG A 112 13.45 -2.52 7.33
C ARG A 112 12.68 -3.04 8.53
N HIS A 113 11.35 -2.90 8.52
CA HIS A 113 10.51 -3.41 9.60
C HIS A 113 10.55 -4.93 9.69
N LEU A 114 10.55 -5.63 8.55
CA LEU A 114 10.67 -7.10 8.53
C LEU A 114 12.04 -7.57 9.06
N ALA A 115 13.11 -6.79 8.84
CA ALA A 115 14.43 -7.08 9.36
C ALA A 115 14.57 -6.72 10.85
N ASP A 116 13.95 -5.64 11.28
CA ASP A 116 13.96 -5.16 12.66
C ASP A 116 12.57 -4.62 13.05
N PRO A 117 11.73 -5.45 13.69
CA PRO A 117 10.37 -5.05 14.08
C PRO A 117 10.29 -3.92 15.11
N THR A 118 11.40 -3.53 15.70
CA THR A 118 11.45 -2.41 16.64
C THR A 118 11.43 -1.05 15.94
N GLN A 119 11.79 -1.02 14.64
CA GLN A 119 11.68 0.19 13.84
C GLN A 119 10.23 0.39 13.41
N ARG A 120 9.60 1.45 13.91
CA ARG A 120 8.18 1.71 13.75
C ARG A 120 7.82 3.04 13.11
N TYR A 121 8.81 3.85 12.81
CA TYR A 121 8.62 5.11 12.12
C TYR A 121 9.67 5.28 11.03
N PHE A 122 9.19 5.71 9.85
CA PHE A 122 10.03 5.97 8.69
C PHE A 122 9.57 7.27 8.05
N GLY A 123 10.49 8.22 7.90
CA GLY A 123 10.19 9.52 7.31
C GLY A 123 11.03 9.74 6.05
N PHE A 124 10.39 10.24 5.00
CA PHE A 124 11.04 10.52 3.72
C PHE A 124 10.70 11.95 3.29
N ALA A 125 11.67 12.83 3.41
CA ALA A 125 11.54 14.19 2.92
C ALA A 125 12.00 14.23 1.45
N ASP A 126 11.20 14.85 0.61
CA ASP A 126 11.49 15.02 -0.83
C ASP A 126 11.88 13.72 -1.53
N ALA A 127 11.04 12.72 -1.34
CA ALA A 127 11.31 11.35 -1.77
C ALA A 127 11.19 11.15 -3.29
N GLY A 128 10.87 12.16 -4.07
CA GLY A 128 10.69 12.06 -5.51
C GLY A 128 9.55 11.11 -5.89
N ILE A 129 8.49 11.11 -5.10
CA ILE A 129 7.32 10.26 -5.35
C ILE A 129 6.60 10.80 -6.58
N THR A 130 6.67 10.06 -7.66
CA THR A 130 6.08 10.46 -8.93
C THR A 130 4.78 9.72 -9.23
N ILE A 131 4.04 9.32 -8.21
CA ILE A 131 2.73 8.71 -8.41
C ILE A 131 1.69 9.83 -8.53
N ALA A 132 1.15 10.00 -9.72
CA ALA A 132 0.00 10.86 -9.92
C ALA A 132 -1.26 10.02 -9.74
N PHE A 133 -2.03 10.36 -8.73
CA PHE A 133 -3.39 9.82 -8.62
C PHE A 133 -4.25 10.52 -9.66
N ALA A 134 -5.02 9.75 -10.42
CA ALA A 134 -6.08 10.34 -11.24
C ALA A 134 -7.01 11.09 -10.29
N ASP A 135 -7.39 12.32 -10.66
CA ASP A 135 -8.33 13.10 -9.88
C ASP A 135 -9.57 12.26 -9.59
N SER A 136 -9.72 11.91 -8.35
CA SER A 136 -10.96 11.35 -7.83
C SER A 136 -11.88 12.53 -7.49
N SER A 137 -12.35 13.18 -8.53
CA SER A 137 -13.43 14.15 -8.37
C SER A 137 -14.73 13.43 -8.11
#